data_71ac4cf364bf60d50823dd3707d27cb2
#
_entry.id   71ac4cf364bf60d50823dd3707d27cb2
#
_cell.length_a   1.000
_cell.length_b   1.000
_cell.length_c   1.000
_cell.angle_alpha   90.00
_cell.angle_beta   90.00
_cell.angle_gamma   90.00
#
_symmetry.space_group_name_H-M   'P 1'
#
loop_
_entity.id
_entity.type
_entity.pdbx_description
1 polymer ?
#
loop_
_entity_poly.entity_id
_entity_poly.type
_entity_poly.pdbx_seq_one_letter_code
_entity_poly.pdbx_strand_id
1 'polypeptide(L)'
;MKIKAVIFDFDGPINDSFREGLRRIEVLAGMNQVEFNRNKRQNLIKLWGKPGVELLQGGLEIERELAEKIYSQWEVWDLVDPIPLVPGAREALRWNRKNDILNTLLTSRNQKNISDIFDKLDLMEEFAVIQTRQDSQFRKPDPQVFSYTLDRLKREFGVAREECIFVGDTPEDILCGMSVIETLVVMTGPYWLEHILQYPVKPQNVMPSVDYLSEWIEKNSD
;
A
#
# COMPACT_ATOMS: atom_id res chain seq x y z
N MET A 1 9.12 -23.59 -1.63
CA MET A 1 7.64 -23.40 -1.44
C MET A 1 7.10 -22.73 -2.69
N LYS A 2 6.09 -23.32 -3.33
CA LYS A 2 5.54 -22.74 -4.57
C LYS A 2 4.59 -21.59 -4.21
N ILE A 3 4.96 -20.35 -4.57
CA ILE A 3 4.09 -19.20 -4.42
C ILE A 3 3.01 -19.22 -5.50
N LYS A 4 1.74 -19.07 -5.10
CA LYS A 4 0.58 -19.05 -6.00
C LYS A 4 -0.21 -17.73 -5.92
N ALA A 5 -0.02 -16.95 -4.87
CA ALA A 5 -0.65 -15.65 -4.76
C ALA A 5 0.26 -14.63 -4.06
N VAL A 6 0.23 -13.41 -4.55
CA VAL A 6 0.82 -12.24 -3.89
C VAL A 6 -0.31 -11.32 -3.46
N ILE A 7 -0.34 -11.00 -2.17
CA ILE A 7 -1.25 -10.01 -1.60
C ILE A 7 -0.48 -8.70 -1.50
N PHE A 8 -0.95 -7.66 -2.15
CA PHE A 8 -0.31 -6.34 -2.12
C PHE A 8 -1.09 -5.38 -1.24
N ASP A 9 -0.40 -4.56 -0.45
CA ASP A 9 -0.95 -3.25 -0.16
C ASP A 9 -0.96 -2.39 -1.43
N PHE A 10 -1.79 -1.36 -1.45
CA PHE A 10 -1.88 -0.46 -2.60
C PHE A 10 -0.87 0.67 -2.52
N ASP A 11 -0.94 1.44 -1.44
CA ASP A 11 -0.12 2.63 -1.22
C ASP A 11 1.30 2.24 -0.82
N GLY A 12 2.27 2.62 -1.61
CA GLY A 12 3.68 2.25 -1.43
C GLY A 12 4.12 1.13 -2.37
N PRO A 13 3.62 -0.12 -2.28
CA PRO A 13 4.04 -1.19 -3.19
C PRO A 13 3.60 -1.00 -4.65
N ILE A 14 2.39 -0.49 -4.88
CA ILE A 14 1.81 -0.35 -6.22
C ILE A 14 1.71 1.11 -6.63
N ASN A 15 1.24 1.98 -5.74
CA ASN A 15 0.99 3.39 -5.97
C ASN A 15 2.08 4.23 -5.29
N ASP A 16 2.71 5.18 -6.01
CA ASP A 16 3.78 6.06 -5.49
C ASP A 16 3.21 7.14 -4.55
N SER A 17 2.43 6.67 -3.57
CA SER A 17 1.66 7.55 -2.69
C SER A 17 2.53 8.44 -1.81
N PHE A 18 3.71 7.99 -1.40
CA PHE A 18 4.56 8.77 -0.52
C PHE A 18 5.17 9.99 -1.21
N ARG A 19 5.88 9.80 -2.31
CA ARG A 19 6.58 10.88 -2.99
C ARG A 19 5.61 11.86 -3.63
N GLU A 20 4.67 11.34 -4.41
CA GLU A 20 3.66 12.16 -5.08
C GLU A 20 2.66 12.74 -4.07
N GLY A 21 2.33 11.99 -3.03
CA GLY A 21 1.48 12.47 -1.96
C GLY A 21 2.07 13.66 -1.21
N LEU A 22 3.34 13.63 -0.83
CA LEU A 22 4.00 14.79 -0.23
C LEU A 22 3.98 16.02 -1.16
N ARG A 23 4.22 15.82 -2.46
CA ARG A 23 4.14 16.90 -3.46
C ARG A 23 2.73 17.51 -3.52
N ARG A 24 1.70 16.67 -3.53
CA ARG A 24 0.30 17.14 -3.55
C ARG A 24 -0.09 17.85 -2.28
N ILE A 25 0.33 17.34 -1.12
CA ILE A 25 0.09 18.03 0.17
C ILE A 25 0.71 19.42 0.15
N GLU A 26 1.94 19.58 -0.34
CA GLU A 26 2.60 20.88 -0.45
C GLU A 26 1.79 21.86 -1.31
N VAL A 27 1.32 21.41 -2.48
CA VAL A 27 0.48 22.24 -3.37
C VAL A 27 -0.85 22.61 -2.71
N LEU A 28 -1.54 21.64 -2.12
CA LEU A 28 -2.83 21.87 -1.46
C LEU A 28 -2.70 22.75 -0.22
N ALA A 29 -1.62 22.62 0.54
CA ALA A 29 -1.30 23.52 1.65
C ALA A 29 -1.18 24.98 1.15
N GLY A 30 -0.40 25.19 0.08
CA GLY A 30 -0.26 26.51 -0.55
C GLY A 30 -1.59 27.09 -1.04
N MET A 31 -2.45 26.29 -1.70
CA MET A 31 -3.78 26.69 -2.15
C MET A 31 -4.70 27.12 -0.99
N ASN A 32 -4.49 26.57 0.21
CA ASN A 32 -5.24 26.88 1.42
C ASN A 32 -4.51 27.86 2.36
N GLN A 33 -3.47 28.56 1.87
CA GLN A 33 -2.69 29.56 2.63
C GLN A 33 -2.00 28.96 3.88
N VAL A 34 -1.71 27.67 3.85
CA VAL A 34 -0.93 26.98 4.88
C VAL A 34 0.54 27.01 4.47
N GLU A 35 1.39 27.62 5.30
CA GLU A 35 2.83 27.57 5.08
C GLU A 35 3.31 26.12 5.11
N PHE A 36 4.07 25.72 4.08
CA PHE A 36 4.70 24.41 4.02
C PHE A 36 6.21 24.55 4.18
N ASN A 37 6.72 24.11 5.32
CA ASN A 37 8.14 24.24 5.68
C ASN A 37 8.75 22.87 6.04
N ARG A 38 10.06 22.88 6.32
CA ARG A 38 10.82 21.65 6.64
C ARG A 38 10.23 20.89 7.84
N ASN A 39 9.78 21.60 8.86
CA ASN A 39 9.23 20.95 10.07
C ASN A 39 7.92 20.22 9.75
N LYS A 40 7.00 20.85 9.03
CA LYS A 40 5.75 20.25 8.59
C LYS A 40 5.99 19.06 7.68
N ARG A 41 6.94 19.16 6.75
CA ARG A 41 7.35 18.02 5.94
C ARG A 41 7.85 16.84 6.81
N GLN A 42 8.67 17.10 7.81
CA GLN A 42 9.14 16.06 8.74
C GLN A 42 8.01 15.46 9.58
N ASN A 43 7.05 16.26 10.02
CA ASN A 43 5.88 15.78 10.75
C ASN A 43 5.01 14.87 9.88
N LEU A 44 4.75 15.25 8.62
CA LEU A 44 4.04 14.41 7.65
C LEU A 44 4.75 13.06 7.45
N ILE A 45 6.07 13.07 7.30
CA ILE A 45 6.88 11.84 7.17
C ILE A 45 6.69 10.94 8.40
N LYS A 46 6.75 11.50 9.60
CA LYS A 46 6.57 10.75 10.86
C LYS A 46 5.17 10.16 11.04
N LEU A 47 4.18 10.82 10.49
CA LEU A 47 2.77 10.44 10.60
C LEU A 47 2.28 9.66 9.37
N TRP A 48 3.15 9.39 8.41
CA TRP A 48 2.78 8.67 7.19
C TRP A 48 2.21 7.29 7.51
N GLY A 49 1.09 6.93 6.88
CA GLY A 49 0.32 5.72 7.19
C GLY A 49 -0.88 5.97 8.10
N LYS A 50 -0.97 7.13 8.77
CA LYS A 50 -2.17 7.51 9.50
C LYS A 50 -3.33 7.84 8.56
N PRO A 51 -4.61 7.77 9.03
CA PRO A 51 -5.75 8.24 8.26
C PRO A 51 -5.53 9.65 7.71
N GLY A 52 -5.93 9.93 6.45
CA GLY A 52 -5.55 11.13 5.73
C GLY A 52 -5.83 12.44 6.46
N VAL A 53 -7.00 12.57 7.13
CA VAL A 53 -7.31 13.77 7.93
C VAL A 53 -6.37 13.91 9.14
N GLU A 54 -6.05 12.81 9.84
CA GLU A 54 -5.12 12.83 10.98
C GLU A 54 -3.69 13.15 10.53
N LEU A 55 -3.27 12.60 9.39
CA LEU A 55 -1.98 12.91 8.76
C LEU A 55 -1.86 14.39 8.47
N LEU A 56 -2.87 14.99 7.83
CA LEU A 56 -2.86 16.41 7.47
C LEU A 56 -2.97 17.32 8.70
N GLN A 57 -3.85 17.00 9.65
CA GLN A 57 -4.01 17.75 10.87
C GLN A 57 -2.70 17.82 11.68
N GLY A 58 -2.11 16.68 11.97
CA GLY A 58 -0.88 16.61 12.75
C GLY A 58 0.36 17.03 11.95
N GLY A 59 0.43 16.66 10.68
CA GLY A 59 1.58 16.95 9.82
C GLY A 59 1.70 18.43 9.45
N LEU A 60 0.58 19.07 9.15
CA LEU A 60 0.53 20.50 8.81
C LEU A 60 0.29 21.41 10.04
N GLU A 61 0.02 20.82 11.22
CA GLU A 61 -0.30 21.56 12.45
C GLU A 61 -1.48 22.54 12.24
N ILE A 62 -2.58 22.02 11.69
CA ILE A 62 -3.78 22.78 11.34
C ILE A 62 -5.01 22.24 12.06
N GLU A 63 -6.07 23.06 12.10
CA GLU A 63 -7.35 22.65 12.67
C GLU A 63 -8.00 21.54 11.82
N ARG A 64 -8.80 20.68 12.48
CA ARG A 64 -9.44 19.52 11.87
C ARG A 64 -10.30 19.88 10.65
N GLU A 65 -11.07 20.95 10.74
CA GLU A 65 -11.94 21.42 9.66
C GLU A 65 -11.14 21.76 8.38
N LEU A 66 -9.98 22.40 8.54
CA LEU A 66 -9.09 22.70 7.41
C LEU A 66 -8.42 21.42 6.87
N ALA A 67 -8.06 20.48 7.74
CA ALA A 67 -7.52 19.19 7.33
C ALA A 67 -8.56 18.38 6.51
N GLU A 68 -9.81 18.36 6.93
CA GLU A 68 -10.93 17.71 6.21
C GLU A 68 -11.16 18.38 4.84
N LYS A 69 -11.09 19.70 4.77
CA LYS A 69 -11.18 20.44 3.49
C LYS A 69 -10.03 20.07 2.54
N ILE A 70 -8.79 20.08 3.03
CA ILE A 70 -7.60 19.73 2.23
C ILE A 70 -7.69 18.26 1.79
N TYR A 71 -8.14 17.37 2.66
CA TYR A 71 -8.32 15.95 2.33
C TYR A 71 -9.37 15.74 1.23
N SER A 72 -10.49 16.44 1.30
CA SER A 72 -11.51 16.41 0.24
C SER A 72 -10.97 16.92 -1.11
N GLN A 73 -10.14 17.96 -1.10
CA GLN A 73 -9.48 18.43 -2.32
C GLN A 73 -8.49 17.39 -2.88
N TRP A 74 -7.78 16.67 -2.00
CA TRP A 74 -6.94 15.54 -2.41
C TRP A 74 -7.74 14.43 -3.07
N GLU A 75 -8.86 14.02 -2.46
CA GLU A 75 -9.71 12.98 -3.04
C GLU A 75 -10.21 13.37 -4.45
N VAL A 76 -10.61 14.63 -4.64
CA VAL A 76 -11.00 15.15 -5.96
C VAL A 76 -9.82 15.13 -6.94
N TRP A 77 -8.62 15.49 -6.49
CA TRP A 77 -7.43 15.44 -7.34
C TRP A 77 -7.11 14.00 -7.75
N ASP A 78 -7.13 13.05 -6.82
CA ASP A 78 -6.92 11.62 -7.09
C ASP A 78 -7.92 11.06 -8.14
N LEU A 79 -9.15 11.57 -8.13
CA LEU A 79 -10.16 11.18 -9.13
C LEU A 79 -9.88 11.74 -10.52
N VAL A 80 -9.28 12.91 -10.63
CA VAL A 80 -8.98 13.56 -11.93
C VAL A 80 -7.66 13.09 -12.50
N ASP A 81 -6.65 13.02 -11.68
CA ASP A 81 -5.26 12.67 -11.99
C ASP A 81 -4.73 11.73 -10.91
N PRO A 82 -4.93 10.41 -11.03
CA PRO A 82 -4.48 9.45 -10.02
C PRO A 82 -2.98 9.52 -9.77
N ILE A 83 -2.59 9.24 -8.54
CA ILE A 83 -1.17 9.06 -8.21
C ILE A 83 -0.59 7.96 -9.11
N PRO A 84 0.57 8.16 -9.74
CA PRO A 84 1.17 7.18 -10.64
C PRO A 84 1.58 5.90 -9.90
N LEU A 85 1.75 4.84 -10.66
CA LEU A 85 2.30 3.60 -10.13
C LEU A 85 3.78 3.77 -9.77
N VAL A 86 4.22 3.03 -8.77
CA VAL A 86 5.65 2.83 -8.51
C VAL A 86 6.31 2.24 -9.77
N PRO A 87 7.50 2.71 -10.17
CA PRO A 87 8.25 2.10 -11.26
C PRO A 87 8.39 0.59 -11.06
N GLY A 88 8.11 -0.18 -12.11
CA GLY A 88 8.14 -1.65 -12.06
C GLY A 88 6.88 -2.33 -11.51
N ALA A 89 5.92 -1.60 -10.93
CA ALA A 89 4.73 -2.20 -10.34
C ALA A 89 3.86 -2.93 -11.38
N ARG A 90 3.61 -2.31 -12.53
CA ARG A 90 2.83 -2.95 -13.61
C ARG A 90 3.54 -4.17 -14.18
N GLU A 91 4.84 -4.09 -14.33
CA GLU A 91 5.69 -5.18 -14.80
C GLU A 91 5.64 -6.36 -13.82
N ALA A 92 5.73 -6.11 -12.52
CA ALA A 92 5.62 -7.13 -11.47
C ALA A 92 4.24 -7.82 -11.48
N LEU A 93 3.14 -7.05 -11.59
CA LEU A 93 1.79 -7.61 -11.69
C LEU A 93 1.64 -8.50 -12.92
N ARG A 94 2.12 -8.05 -14.09
CA ARG A 94 2.08 -8.83 -15.34
C ARG A 94 2.98 -10.05 -15.29
N TRP A 95 4.14 -9.95 -14.66
CA TRP A 95 5.04 -11.09 -14.49
C TRP A 95 4.38 -12.17 -13.63
N ASN A 96 3.74 -11.79 -12.53
CA ASN A 96 2.99 -12.73 -11.69
C ASN A 96 1.93 -13.49 -12.52
N ARG A 97 1.07 -12.76 -13.24
CA ARG A 97 0.03 -13.37 -14.07
C ARG A 97 0.61 -14.34 -15.12
N LYS A 98 1.71 -13.95 -15.76
CA LYS A 98 2.38 -14.79 -16.77
C LYS A 98 2.95 -16.10 -16.17
N ASN A 99 3.22 -16.10 -14.88
CA ASN A 99 3.74 -17.26 -14.14
C ASN A 99 2.66 -17.96 -13.30
N ASP A 100 1.38 -17.76 -13.62
CA ASP A 100 0.23 -18.36 -12.93
C ASP A 100 0.17 -18.00 -11.43
N ILE A 101 0.68 -16.82 -11.04
CA ILE A 101 0.62 -16.28 -9.69
C ILE A 101 -0.48 -15.23 -9.65
N LEU A 102 -1.44 -15.39 -8.75
CA LEU A 102 -2.54 -14.47 -8.57
C LEU A 102 -2.07 -13.18 -7.87
N ASN A 103 -2.42 -12.04 -8.43
CA ASN A 103 -2.32 -10.77 -7.71
C ASN A 103 -3.60 -10.53 -6.91
N THR A 104 -3.48 -10.14 -5.66
CA THR A 104 -4.60 -9.72 -4.82
C THR A 104 -4.27 -8.42 -4.13
N LEU A 105 -5.28 -7.63 -3.82
CA LEU A 105 -5.15 -6.36 -3.14
C LEU A 105 -5.74 -6.42 -1.74
N LEU A 106 -5.03 -5.87 -0.75
CA LEU A 106 -5.52 -5.61 0.59
C LEU A 106 -5.19 -4.17 0.97
N THR A 107 -6.17 -3.27 0.87
CA THR A 107 -5.95 -1.84 1.07
C THR A 107 -6.87 -1.23 2.14
N SER A 108 -6.38 -0.19 2.80
CA SER A 108 -7.17 0.65 3.72
C SER A 108 -8.05 1.67 3.00
N ARG A 109 -7.92 1.81 1.68
CA ARG A 109 -8.76 2.70 0.87
C ARG A 109 -10.18 2.16 0.75
N ASN A 110 -11.14 3.05 0.52
CA ASN A 110 -12.52 2.66 0.29
C ASN A 110 -12.73 2.13 -1.14
N GLN A 111 -13.79 1.34 -1.31
CA GLN A 111 -14.11 0.67 -2.57
C GLN A 111 -14.29 1.65 -3.73
N LYS A 112 -14.96 2.78 -3.49
CA LYS A 112 -15.20 3.78 -4.54
C LYS A 112 -13.89 4.37 -5.05
N ASN A 113 -12.98 4.78 -4.15
CA ASN A 113 -11.67 5.30 -4.54
C ASN A 113 -10.87 4.28 -5.36
N ILE A 114 -10.86 3.02 -4.93
CA ILE A 114 -10.14 1.97 -5.65
C ILE A 114 -10.73 1.73 -7.03
N SER A 115 -12.06 1.64 -7.16
CA SER A 115 -12.71 1.48 -8.46
C SER A 115 -12.35 2.63 -9.41
N ASP A 116 -12.51 3.87 -8.96
CA ASP A 116 -12.26 5.06 -9.78
C ASP A 116 -10.78 5.17 -10.23
N ILE A 117 -9.85 4.83 -9.32
CA ILE A 117 -8.40 4.84 -9.61
C ILE A 117 -8.03 3.69 -10.56
N PHE A 118 -8.55 2.50 -10.32
CA PHE A 118 -8.24 1.31 -11.12
C PHE A 118 -8.74 1.41 -12.55
N ASP A 119 -9.93 2.00 -12.75
CA ASP A 119 -10.45 2.28 -14.10
C ASP A 119 -9.49 3.21 -14.88
N LYS A 120 -8.96 4.24 -14.23
CA LYS A 120 -8.04 5.20 -14.87
C LYS A 120 -6.64 4.65 -15.09
N LEU A 121 -6.16 3.80 -14.19
CA LEU A 121 -4.84 3.20 -14.29
C LEU A 121 -4.85 1.85 -15.02
N ASP A 122 -6.01 1.39 -15.50
CA ASP A 122 -6.18 0.08 -16.16
C ASP A 122 -5.63 -1.07 -15.30
N LEU A 123 -6.15 -1.18 -14.06
CA LEU A 123 -5.68 -2.15 -13.08
C LEU A 123 -6.73 -3.19 -12.68
N MET A 124 -8.01 -3.01 -13.06
CA MET A 124 -9.10 -3.89 -12.61
C MET A 124 -8.84 -5.36 -12.93
N GLU A 125 -8.30 -5.65 -14.12
CA GLU A 125 -8.01 -7.01 -14.58
C GLU A 125 -6.68 -7.59 -14.05
N GLU A 126 -5.88 -6.77 -13.37
CA GLU A 126 -4.61 -7.24 -12.82
C GLU A 126 -4.79 -7.99 -11.50
N PHE A 127 -5.94 -7.86 -10.82
CA PHE A 127 -6.18 -8.42 -9.50
C PHE A 127 -7.32 -9.44 -9.50
N ALA A 128 -7.05 -10.65 -9.03
CA ALA A 128 -8.05 -11.72 -8.87
C ALA A 128 -8.98 -11.48 -7.67
N VAL A 129 -8.46 -10.87 -6.60
CA VAL A 129 -9.24 -10.47 -5.40
C VAL A 129 -8.84 -9.05 -5.03
N ILE A 130 -9.84 -8.22 -4.79
CA ILE A 130 -9.65 -6.87 -4.25
C ILE A 130 -10.38 -6.81 -2.91
N GLN A 131 -9.63 -6.52 -1.85
CA GLN A 131 -10.15 -6.25 -0.52
C GLN A 131 -9.93 -4.78 -0.19
N THR A 132 -11.02 -4.07 0.08
CA THR A 132 -11.05 -2.67 0.46
C THR A 132 -11.44 -2.51 1.94
N ARG A 133 -11.48 -1.27 2.40
CA ARG A 133 -11.88 -0.97 3.77
C ARG A 133 -13.26 -1.52 4.15
N GLN A 134 -14.19 -1.66 3.22
CA GLN A 134 -15.55 -2.11 3.45
C GLN A 134 -15.66 -3.64 3.61
N ASP A 135 -14.71 -4.40 3.08
CA ASP A 135 -14.77 -5.86 3.03
C ASP A 135 -14.35 -6.56 4.34
N SER A 136 -13.84 -5.79 5.31
CA SER A 136 -13.45 -6.32 6.63
C SER A 136 -13.79 -5.33 7.75
N GLN A 137 -14.18 -5.84 8.91
CA GLN A 137 -14.29 -5.04 10.13
C GLN A 137 -12.92 -4.78 10.79
N PHE A 138 -11.93 -5.61 10.49
CA PHE A 138 -10.57 -5.49 10.98
C PHE A 138 -9.76 -4.49 10.13
N ARG A 139 -8.72 -3.93 10.71
CA ARG A 139 -7.82 -2.95 10.08
C ARG A 139 -6.38 -3.31 10.39
N LYS A 140 -5.45 -3.00 9.51
CA LYS A 140 -4.02 -3.05 9.81
C LYS A 140 -3.75 -2.19 11.06
N PRO A 141 -2.98 -2.65 12.04
CA PRO A 141 -2.10 -3.83 12.03
C PRO A 141 -2.76 -5.12 12.55
N ASP A 142 -4.09 -5.23 12.71
CA ASP A 142 -4.75 -6.44 13.15
C ASP A 142 -4.60 -7.55 12.09
N PRO A 143 -3.99 -8.73 12.43
CA PRO A 143 -3.77 -9.82 11.48
C PRO A 143 -5.06 -10.44 10.93
N GLN A 144 -6.19 -10.28 11.61
CA GLN A 144 -7.49 -10.76 11.13
C GLN A 144 -7.95 -10.04 9.86
N VAL A 145 -7.31 -8.92 9.49
CA VAL A 145 -7.59 -8.22 8.22
C VAL A 145 -7.41 -9.12 7.01
N PHE A 146 -6.54 -10.12 7.07
CA PHE A 146 -6.28 -11.06 5.97
C PHE A 146 -7.39 -12.09 5.74
N SER A 147 -8.31 -12.29 6.71
CA SER A 147 -9.29 -13.38 6.65
C SER A 147 -10.13 -13.34 5.37
N TYR A 148 -10.61 -12.19 4.95
CA TYR A 148 -11.42 -12.05 3.74
C TYR A 148 -10.64 -12.49 2.47
N THR A 149 -9.44 -11.97 2.26
CA THR A 149 -8.63 -12.31 1.08
C THR A 149 -8.21 -13.77 1.09
N LEU A 150 -7.74 -14.30 2.22
CA LEU A 150 -7.31 -15.69 2.33
C LEU A 150 -8.47 -16.69 2.15
N ASP A 151 -9.63 -16.39 2.69
CA ASP A 151 -10.84 -17.21 2.51
C ASP A 151 -11.28 -17.23 1.04
N ARG A 152 -11.23 -16.10 0.34
CA ARG A 152 -11.53 -16.03 -1.10
C ARG A 152 -10.52 -16.81 -1.93
N LEU A 153 -9.22 -16.61 -1.67
CA LEU A 153 -8.15 -17.35 -2.37
C LEU A 153 -8.33 -18.85 -2.22
N LYS A 154 -8.63 -19.32 -1.02
CA LYS A 154 -8.88 -20.74 -0.77
C LYS A 154 -10.14 -21.27 -1.47
N ARG A 155 -11.26 -20.57 -1.36
CA ARG A 155 -12.56 -21.05 -1.88
C ARG A 155 -12.66 -20.95 -3.40
N GLU A 156 -12.16 -19.86 -4.00
CA GLU A 156 -12.36 -19.56 -5.41
C GLU A 156 -11.21 -20.08 -6.29
N PHE A 157 -10.01 -20.16 -5.72
CA PHE A 157 -8.80 -20.52 -6.49
C PHE A 157 -8.05 -21.73 -5.94
N GLY A 158 -8.47 -22.28 -4.81
CA GLY A 158 -7.78 -23.43 -4.19
C GLY A 158 -6.38 -23.13 -3.65
N VAL A 159 -6.07 -21.85 -3.44
CA VAL A 159 -4.75 -21.40 -2.94
C VAL A 159 -4.74 -21.45 -1.42
N ALA A 160 -3.78 -22.19 -0.86
CA ALA A 160 -3.59 -22.27 0.59
C ALA A 160 -2.82 -21.05 1.11
N ARG A 161 -3.02 -20.73 2.39
CA ARG A 161 -2.33 -19.60 3.06
C ARG A 161 -0.81 -19.68 2.91
N GLU A 162 -0.25 -20.88 3.02
CA GLU A 162 1.18 -21.16 2.94
C GLU A 162 1.75 -20.95 1.52
N GLU A 163 0.89 -20.81 0.52
CA GLU A 163 1.25 -20.50 -0.88
C GLU A 163 1.11 -19.00 -1.20
N CYS A 164 0.83 -18.18 -0.17
CA CYS A 164 0.67 -16.73 -0.29
C CYS A 164 1.86 -16.00 0.32
N ILE A 165 2.20 -14.84 -0.26
CA ILE A 165 3.08 -13.84 0.34
C ILE A 165 2.37 -12.50 0.39
N PHE A 166 2.77 -11.63 1.33
CA PHE A 166 2.28 -10.26 1.43
C PHE A 166 3.38 -9.27 1.12
N VAL A 167 3.05 -8.18 0.42
CA VAL A 167 3.97 -7.08 0.09
C VAL A 167 3.38 -5.79 0.63
N GLY A 168 4.07 -5.14 1.56
CA GLY A 168 3.72 -3.85 2.16
C GLY A 168 4.92 -2.94 2.28
N ASP A 169 4.74 -1.72 2.82
CA ASP A 169 5.82 -0.74 3.00
C ASP A 169 5.80 -0.07 4.38
N THR A 170 4.74 -0.27 5.18
CA THR A 170 4.56 0.38 6.48
C THR A 170 4.79 -0.56 7.67
N PRO A 171 5.08 -0.01 8.88
CA PRO A 171 5.09 -0.80 10.11
C PRO A 171 3.78 -1.58 10.37
N GLU A 172 2.64 -1.00 10.04
CA GLU A 172 1.33 -1.65 10.17
C GLU A 172 1.22 -2.88 9.26
N ASP A 173 1.76 -2.82 8.05
CA ASP A 173 1.85 -3.96 7.13
C ASP A 173 2.73 -5.07 7.68
N ILE A 174 3.91 -4.69 8.17
CA ILE A 174 4.86 -5.62 8.77
C ILE A 174 4.21 -6.37 9.93
N LEU A 175 3.63 -5.63 10.86
CA LEU A 175 3.04 -6.21 12.08
C LEU A 175 1.88 -7.15 11.76
N CYS A 176 0.97 -6.78 10.86
CA CYS A 176 -0.15 -7.65 10.53
C CYS A 176 0.27 -8.82 9.64
N GLY A 177 1.12 -8.59 8.63
CA GLY A 177 1.52 -9.61 7.66
C GLY A 177 2.36 -10.72 8.28
N MET A 178 3.39 -10.38 9.02
CA MET A 178 4.31 -11.36 9.62
C MET A 178 3.64 -12.32 10.61
N SER A 179 2.49 -11.94 11.17
CA SER A 179 1.72 -12.81 12.06
C SER A 179 0.91 -13.87 11.30
N VAL A 180 0.81 -13.76 9.97
CA VAL A 180 -0.10 -14.58 9.16
C VAL A 180 0.62 -15.35 8.06
N ILE A 181 1.45 -14.65 7.25
CA ILE A 181 2.10 -15.21 6.06
C ILE A 181 3.50 -14.61 5.88
N GLU A 182 4.31 -15.18 4.98
CA GLU A 182 5.60 -14.61 4.63
C GLU A 182 5.40 -13.19 4.07
N THR A 183 6.08 -12.22 4.69
CA THR A 183 5.89 -10.80 4.42
C THR A 183 7.17 -10.20 3.84
N LEU A 184 7.01 -9.52 2.71
CA LEU A 184 8.05 -8.74 2.03
C LEU A 184 7.77 -7.25 2.26
N VAL A 185 8.84 -6.48 2.36
CA VAL A 185 8.74 -5.04 2.62
C VAL A 185 9.47 -4.29 1.51
N VAL A 186 8.78 -3.35 0.86
CA VAL A 186 9.37 -2.44 -0.12
C VAL A 186 9.70 -1.10 0.53
N MET A 187 10.84 -0.50 0.16
CA MET A 187 11.31 0.78 0.70
C MET A 187 10.85 1.97 -0.17
N THR A 188 9.61 1.98 -0.59
CA THR A 188 9.01 3.05 -1.43
C THR A 188 8.32 4.14 -0.61
N GLY A 189 8.07 3.87 0.67
CA GLY A 189 7.54 4.81 1.65
C GLY A 189 8.61 5.60 2.39
N PRO A 190 8.27 6.22 3.54
CA PRO A 190 9.19 7.01 4.35
C PRO A 190 10.17 6.18 5.21
N TYR A 191 9.98 4.87 5.25
CA TYR A 191 10.71 3.98 6.15
C TYR A 191 11.94 3.39 5.46
N TRP A 192 13.13 3.72 5.99
CA TRP A 192 14.41 3.22 5.52
C TRP A 192 14.74 1.86 6.15
N LEU A 193 15.72 1.16 5.60
CA LEU A 193 16.14 -0.17 6.03
C LEU A 193 16.35 -0.27 7.56
N GLU A 194 16.99 0.72 8.17
CA GLU A 194 17.23 0.76 9.62
C GLU A 194 15.95 0.85 10.46
N HIS A 195 14.89 1.48 9.94
CA HIS A 195 13.59 1.51 10.59
C HIS A 195 12.86 0.17 10.44
N ILE A 196 12.91 -0.42 9.24
CA ILE A 196 12.27 -1.70 8.93
C ILE A 196 12.89 -2.83 9.75
N LEU A 197 14.22 -2.85 9.88
CA LEU A 197 14.95 -3.89 10.63
C LEU A 197 14.78 -3.79 12.17
N GLN A 198 14.08 -2.79 12.69
CA GLN A 198 13.61 -2.79 14.08
C GLN A 198 12.47 -3.81 14.32
N TYR A 199 11.84 -4.24 13.27
CA TYR A 199 10.84 -5.33 13.27
C TYR A 199 11.54 -6.65 12.94
N PRO A 200 10.95 -7.82 13.30
CA PRO A 200 11.57 -9.12 13.06
C PRO A 200 11.50 -9.57 11.59
N VAL A 201 11.67 -8.64 10.65
CA VAL A 201 11.72 -8.91 9.20
C VAL A 201 13.09 -9.48 8.84
N LYS A 202 13.09 -10.53 8.05
CA LYS A 202 14.34 -11.10 7.52
C LYS A 202 14.95 -10.10 6.51
N PRO A 203 16.26 -9.81 6.57
CA PRO A 203 16.88 -8.85 5.64
C PRO A 203 16.63 -9.16 4.15
N GLN A 204 16.57 -10.44 3.77
CA GLN A 204 16.29 -10.87 2.40
C GLN A 204 14.84 -10.60 1.95
N ASN A 205 13.95 -10.27 2.88
CA ASN A 205 12.56 -9.90 2.61
C ASN A 205 12.38 -8.39 2.45
N VAL A 206 13.44 -7.60 2.59
CA VAL A 206 13.40 -6.15 2.37
C VAL A 206 13.95 -5.85 0.98
N MET A 207 13.13 -5.18 0.17
CA MET A 207 13.44 -4.86 -1.23
C MET A 207 13.42 -3.35 -1.46
N PRO A 208 14.25 -2.81 -2.36
CA PRO A 208 14.19 -1.39 -2.71
C PRO A 208 12.81 -0.96 -3.26
N SER A 209 12.22 -1.80 -4.11
CA SER A 209 10.88 -1.61 -4.68
C SER A 209 10.30 -2.93 -5.19
N VAL A 210 9.08 -2.90 -5.70
CA VAL A 210 8.33 -4.09 -6.14
C VAL A 210 8.89 -4.73 -7.42
N ASP A 211 9.72 -4.05 -8.18
CA ASP A 211 10.39 -4.61 -9.37
C ASP A 211 11.38 -5.73 -9.05
N TYR A 212 11.84 -5.84 -7.79
CA TYR A 212 12.65 -6.96 -7.28
C TYR A 212 11.83 -8.19 -6.89
N LEU A 213 10.50 -8.12 -6.94
CA LEU A 213 9.61 -9.19 -6.48
C LEU A 213 9.79 -10.50 -7.28
N SER A 214 9.90 -10.41 -8.60
CA SER A 214 10.09 -11.59 -9.45
C SER A 214 11.37 -12.34 -9.10
N GLU A 215 12.47 -11.63 -8.92
CA GLU A 215 13.75 -12.21 -8.53
C GLU A 215 13.66 -12.88 -7.14
N TRP A 216 12.96 -12.26 -6.20
CA TRP A 216 12.73 -12.85 -4.88
C TRP A 216 11.93 -14.13 -4.98
N ILE A 217 10.83 -14.15 -5.76
CA ILE A 217 9.98 -15.33 -5.95
C ILE A 217 10.79 -16.46 -6.60
N GLU A 218 11.53 -16.18 -7.67
CA GLU A 218 12.37 -17.20 -8.36
C GLU A 218 13.39 -17.85 -7.44
N LYS A 219 13.99 -17.08 -6.52
CA LYS A 219 14.97 -17.58 -5.54
C LYS A 219 14.37 -18.39 -4.40
N ASN A 220 13.08 -18.18 -4.09
CA ASN A 220 12.42 -18.75 -2.91
C ASN A 220 11.29 -19.73 -3.27
N SER A 221 11.01 -19.95 -4.56
CA SER A 221 10.05 -20.95 -5.05
C SER A 221 10.80 -22.18 -5.50
N ASP A 222 10.67 -23.26 -4.74
CA ASP A 222 11.12 -24.62 -5.09
C ASP A 222 10.04 -25.34 -5.91
#